data_d4de38f909a1efa005dfc79fc22e547b
#
_entry.id   d4de38f909a1efa005dfc79fc22e547b
#
_cell.length_a   1.000
_cell.length_b   1.000
_cell.length_c   1.000
_cell.angle_alpha   90.00
_cell.angle_beta   90.00
_cell.angle_gamma   90.00
#
_symmetry.space_group_name_H-M   'P 1'
#
loop_
_entity.id
_entity.type
_entity.pdbx_description
1 polymer ?
#
loop_
_entity_poly.entity_id
_entity_poly.type
_entity_poly.pdbx_seq_one_letter_code
_entity_poly.pdbx_strand_id
1 'polypeptide(L)'
;SNTQVPKIIGEARLYELTGDKDMQTIATFYWDRIVNHHSYVNGGNSNYEHLGKPDCLNDRLSPFTSETCNTYNMLKLTKHLFAWDPQAAYMDYYERALYNHILASQNPDDGMVCYSVPLESGTKKEFSTRFDSFWCCVASGIENHVKYAESVFFQSTQDDGLFINLFIPTSLNWREKRMKVKLETQFPTDHQVRITFEGKSQKFSLHIRYPRWATQGIKATLNGKEKTVTGTPGSYFTLNGEWGKDTELILDIPMEIYTVSMPDNPNRMGIFYGPVLLAAPLGTEDLQAYEIPCFASDAESIISAIQPVPGKPSAFTASTTANAQLPLMPFYAIHGQKHAVYFDKFSTQEWTKKEKELSLIHI
;
A
#
# COMPACT_ATOMS: atom_id res chain seq x y z
N SER A 1 3.36 18.26 -9.03
CA SER A 1 3.38 17.45 -7.79
C SER A 1 4.79 17.06 -7.41
N ASN A 2 5.49 16.26 -8.18
CA ASN A 2 6.81 15.74 -7.82
C ASN A 2 7.86 16.83 -7.55
N THR A 3 7.87 17.94 -8.26
CA THR A 3 8.78 19.07 -8.01
C THR A 3 8.62 19.71 -6.62
N GLN A 4 7.48 19.54 -5.95
CA GLN A 4 7.27 20.07 -4.60
C GLN A 4 7.82 19.12 -3.53
N VAL A 5 7.62 17.82 -3.67
CA VAL A 5 7.99 16.85 -2.63
C VAL A 5 9.50 16.90 -2.28
N PRO A 6 10.45 17.00 -3.24
CA PRO A 6 11.87 17.14 -2.92
C PRO A 6 12.20 18.42 -2.13
N LYS A 7 11.47 19.53 -2.37
CA LYS A 7 11.66 20.76 -1.57
C LYS A 7 11.26 20.51 -0.12
N ILE A 8 10.15 19.81 0.09
CA ILE A 8 9.69 19.47 1.45
C ILE A 8 10.63 18.47 2.14
N ILE A 9 11.24 17.56 1.39
CA ILE A 9 12.34 16.72 1.94
C ILE A 9 13.52 17.60 2.35
N GLY A 10 13.82 18.67 1.59
CA GLY A 10 14.81 19.69 1.97
C GLY A 10 14.46 20.37 3.29
N GLU A 11 13.20 20.81 3.48
CA GLU A 11 12.70 21.37 4.76
C GLU A 11 12.83 20.36 5.91
N ALA A 12 12.45 19.11 5.67
CA ALA A 12 12.63 18.04 6.64
C ALA A 12 14.10 17.90 7.07
N ARG A 13 15.02 17.96 6.11
CA ARG A 13 16.46 17.90 6.39
C ARG A 13 16.98 19.15 7.11
N LEU A 14 16.47 20.33 6.78
CA LEU A 14 16.80 21.57 7.49
C LEU A 14 16.38 21.48 8.97
N TYR A 15 15.16 20.98 9.24
CA TYR A 15 14.74 20.73 10.62
C TYR A 15 15.73 19.82 11.39
N GLU A 16 16.15 18.72 10.78
CA GLU A 16 17.11 17.80 11.41
C GLU A 16 18.47 18.43 11.70
N LEU A 17 18.89 19.40 10.91
CA LEU A 17 20.19 20.09 11.05
C LEU A 17 20.14 21.28 11.98
N THR A 18 19.01 22.00 12.02
CA THR A 18 18.90 23.31 12.70
C THR A 18 17.99 23.27 13.91
N GLY A 19 17.06 22.31 14.00
CA GLY A 19 16.00 22.26 15.01
C GLY A 19 14.86 23.26 14.77
N ASP A 20 14.81 23.91 13.59
CA ASP A 20 13.80 24.90 13.25
C ASP A 20 12.40 24.27 13.14
N LYS A 21 11.51 24.67 14.03
CA LYS A 21 10.15 24.11 14.14
C LYS A 21 9.23 24.49 12.98
N ASP A 22 9.50 25.59 12.29
CA ASP A 22 8.72 25.97 11.12
C ASP A 22 8.96 24.97 9.99
N MET A 23 10.18 24.51 9.81
CA MET A 23 10.54 23.49 8.83
C MET A 23 9.87 22.14 9.13
N GLN A 24 9.83 21.76 10.41
CA GLN A 24 9.09 20.58 10.87
C GLN A 24 7.60 20.69 10.54
N THR A 25 6.99 21.84 10.84
CA THR A 25 5.57 22.12 10.61
C THR A 25 5.23 22.05 9.13
N ILE A 26 6.04 22.67 8.28
CA ILE A 26 5.87 22.63 6.81
C ILE A 26 5.90 21.18 6.31
N ALA A 27 6.89 20.40 6.73
CA ALA A 27 7.03 19.02 6.28
C ALA A 27 5.85 18.13 6.71
N THR A 28 5.44 18.25 7.97
CA THR A 28 4.32 17.48 8.53
C THR A 28 3.00 17.87 7.90
N PHE A 29 2.73 19.17 7.76
CA PHE A 29 1.52 19.70 7.12
C PHE A 29 1.42 19.24 5.66
N TYR A 30 2.51 19.35 4.90
CA TYR A 30 2.51 18.93 3.50
C TYR A 30 2.20 17.44 3.37
N TRP A 31 2.83 16.58 4.19
CA TRP A 31 2.58 15.15 4.19
C TRP A 31 1.10 14.86 4.47
N ASP A 32 0.54 15.47 5.49
CA ASP A 32 -0.86 15.30 5.87
C ASP A 32 -1.80 15.66 4.71
N ARG A 33 -1.56 16.83 4.08
CA ARG A 33 -2.36 17.26 2.92
C ARG A 33 -2.30 16.27 1.76
N ILE A 34 -1.10 15.78 1.43
CA ILE A 34 -0.95 14.85 0.31
C ILE A 34 -1.59 13.50 0.64
N VAL A 35 -1.28 12.94 1.78
CA VAL A 35 -1.72 11.57 2.12
C VAL A 35 -3.22 11.50 2.35
N ASN A 36 -3.78 12.46 3.07
CA ASN A 36 -5.18 12.40 3.48
C ASN A 36 -6.16 13.06 2.48
N HIS A 37 -5.67 13.93 1.58
CA HIS A 37 -6.56 14.70 0.70
C HIS A 37 -6.28 14.60 -0.80
N HIS A 38 -5.18 13.94 -1.20
CA HIS A 38 -4.79 13.83 -2.60
C HIS A 38 -4.38 12.41 -3.01
N SER A 39 -4.38 11.44 -2.08
CA SER A 39 -3.91 10.08 -2.39
C SER A 39 -5.03 9.16 -2.84
N TYR A 40 -4.78 8.47 -3.94
CA TYR A 40 -5.59 7.38 -4.45
C TYR A 40 -5.37 6.09 -3.62
N VAL A 41 -6.19 5.07 -3.87
CA VAL A 41 -6.12 3.79 -3.13
C VAL A 41 -4.77 3.09 -3.22
N ASN A 42 -4.02 3.26 -4.31
CA ASN A 42 -2.68 2.71 -4.44
C ASN A 42 -1.59 3.50 -3.68
N GLY A 43 -1.93 4.64 -3.05
CA GLY A 43 -0.99 5.53 -2.37
C GLY A 43 -0.32 6.58 -3.26
N GLY A 44 -0.55 6.55 -4.58
CA GLY A 44 -0.16 7.62 -5.49
C GLY A 44 -1.09 8.82 -5.38
N ASN A 45 -0.66 10.00 -5.84
CA ASN A 45 -1.36 11.26 -5.52
C ASN A 45 -1.34 12.34 -6.61
N SER A 46 -1.13 11.97 -7.85
CA SER A 46 -1.12 12.92 -8.97
C SER A 46 -1.90 12.39 -10.18
N ASN A 47 -2.35 13.32 -11.02
CA ASN A 47 -2.85 13.05 -12.36
C ASN A 47 -2.24 14.06 -13.33
N TYR A 48 -1.59 13.61 -14.38
CA TYR A 48 -0.74 14.44 -15.25
C TYR A 48 0.25 15.30 -14.44
N GLU A 49 0.85 14.71 -13.42
CA GLU A 49 1.79 15.34 -12.47
C GLU A 49 1.20 16.51 -11.65
N HIS A 50 -0.10 16.69 -11.64
CA HIS A 50 -0.78 17.75 -10.89
C HIS A 50 -1.62 17.18 -9.76
N LEU A 51 -1.56 17.90 -8.63
CA LEU A 51 -2.45 17.66 -7.50
C LEU A 51 -3.81 18.21 -7.77
N GLY A 52 -4.84 18.02 -7.86
CA GLY A 52 -6.13 18.71 -8.06
C GLY A 52 -6.57 19.48 -6.84
N LYS A 53 -7.84 19.71 -6.70
CA LYS A 53 -8.44 20.17 -5.45
C LYS A 53 -8.37 19.05 -4.40
N PRO A 54 -8.19 19.38 -3.12
CA PRO A 54 -8.28 18.40 -2.04
C PRO A 54 -9.62 17.66 -2.08
N ASP A 55 -9.59 16.36 -1.83
CA ASP A 55 -10.76 15.48 -1.75
C ASP A 55 -11.62 15.42 -3.04
N CYS A 56 -11.06 15.81 -4.20
CA CYS A 56 -11.69 15.76 -5.50
C CYS A 56 -10.89 14.84 -6.43
N LEU A 57 -11.06 13.53 -6.28
CA LEU A 57 -10.27 12.50 -6.98
C LEU A 57 -11.06 11.75 -8.06
N ASN A 58 -12.39 11.70 -7.95
CA ASN A 58 -13.24 10.88 -8.80
C ASN A 58 -13.09 11.17 -10.30
N ASP A 59 -13.08 12.45 -10.67
CA ASP A 59 -12.98 12.91 -12.06
C ASP A 59 -11.53 13.07 -12.55
N ARG A 60 -10.58 12.54 -11.79
CA ARG A 60 -9.14 12.68 -12.06
C ARG A 60 -8.44 11.35 -12.30
N LEU A 61 -9.20 10.31 -12.64
CA LEU A 61 -8.62 9.06 -13.11
C LEU A 61 -8.26 9.17 -14.58
N SER A 62 -7.09 8.69 -14.94
CA SER A 62 -6.61 8.67 -16.32
C SER A 62 -5.48 7.64 -16.47
N PRO A 63 -4.97 7.39 -17.70
CA PRO A 63 -3.75 6.61 -17.92
C PRO A 63 -2.50 7.21 -17.26
N PHE A 64 -2.55 8.48 -16.84
CA PHE A 64 -1.42 9.22 -16.26
C PHE A 64 -1.62 9.53 -14.77
N THR A 65 -2.43 8.75 -14.06
CA THR A 65 -2.52 8.83 -12.59
C THR A 65 -1.28 8.25 -11.94
N SER A 66 -0.94 8.75 -10.75
CA SER A 66 0.07 8.16 -9.85
C SER A 66 1.47 8.11 -10.46
N GLU A 67 2.12 9.27 -10.63
CA GLU A 67 3.53 9.35 -11.03
C GLU A 67 4.42 8.63 -10.01
N THR A 68 5.27 7.72 -10.47
CA THR A 68 6.11 6.87 -9.61
C THR A 68 7.15 7.68 -8.83
N CYS A 69 7.79 8.69 -9.44
CA CYS A 69 8.74 9.58 -8.75
C CYS A 69 8.10 10.30 -7.56
N ASN A 70 6.85 10.74 -7.73
CA ASN A 70 6.16 11.46 -6.67
C ASN A 70 5.96 10.57 -5.44
N THR A 71 5.49 9.34 -5.64
CA THR A 71 5.33 8.37 -4.54
C THR A 71 6.68 7.98 -3.92
N TYR A 72 7.71 7.76 -4.74
CA TYR A 72 9.07 7.53 -4.25
C TYR A 72 9.53 8.65 -3.28
N ASN A 73 9.35 9.90 -3.65
CA ASN A 73 9.71 11.03 -2.79
C ASN A 73 8.81 11.15 -1.56
N MET A 74 7.52 10.82 -1.68
CA MET A 74 6.63 10.77 -0.51
C MET A 74 7.05 9.70 0.50
N LEU A 75 7.55 8.54 0.05
CA LEU A 75 8.12 7.53 0.95
C LEU A 75 9.37 8.03 1.66
N LYS A 76 10.25 8.80 0.98
CA LYS A 76 11.41 9.45 1.60
C LYS A 76 10.98 10.44 2.67
N LEU A 77 10.01 11.31 2.38
CA LEU A 77 9.46 12.26 3.35
C LEU A 77 8.85 11.52 4.55
N THR A 78 8.05 10.50 4.31
CA THR A 78 7.42 9.68 5.36
C THR A 78 8.44 9.10 6.33
N LYS A 79 9.58 8.67 5.84
CA LYS A 79 10.68 8.14 6.66
C LYS A 79 11.26 9.20 7.60
N HIS A 80 11.44 10.46 7.14
CA HIS A 80 11.88 11.56 8.01
C HIS A 80 10.86 11.81 9.13
N LEU A 81 9.58 11.90 8.79
CA LEU A 81 8.53 12.19 9.78
C LEU A 81 8.43 11.06 10.82
N PHE A 82 8.52 9.81 10.38
CA PHE A 82 8.52 8.67 11.30
C PHE A 82 9.72 8.68 12.26
N ALA A 83 10.89 9.08 11.79
CA ALA A 83 12.09 9.18 12.64
C ALA A 83 11.96 10.24 13.73
N TRP A 84 11.13 11.27 13.53
CA TRP A 84 10.88 12.33 14.51
C TRP A 84 9.79 11.96 15.53
N ASP A 85 8.71 11.35 15.01
CA ASP A 85 7.52 10.97 15.78
C ASP A 85 6.96 9.66 15.23
N PRO A 86 7.25 8.52 15.89
CA PRO A 86 6.89 7.20 15.38
C PRO A 86 5.38 6.91 15.45
N GLN A 87 4.61 7.46 14.51
CA GLN A 87 3.17 7.18 14.37
C GLN A 87 2.91 6.08 13.35
N ALA A 88 1.98 5.17 13.68
CA ALA A 88 1.59 4.08 12.79
C ALA A 88 1.02 4.57 11.45
N ALA A 89 0.36 5.72 11.43
CA ALA A 89 -0.21 6.33 10.23
C ALA A 89 0.84 6.55 9.12
N TYR A 90 2.08 6.91 9.48
CA TYR A 90 3.18 7.04 8.53
C TYR A 90 3.50 5.71 7.85
N MET A 91 3.54 4.63 8.62
CA MET A 91 3.88 3.32 8.10
C MET A 91 2.68 2.62 7.43
N ASP A 92 1.45 2.95 7.79
CA ASP A 92 0.25 2.52 7.05
C ASP A 92 0.23 3.12 5.63
N TYR A 93 0.60 4.40 5.47
CA TYR A 93 0.77 5.00 4.16
C TYR A 93 1.95 4.38 3.40
N TYR A 94 3.08 4.22 4.08
CA TYR A 94 4.29 3.63 3.49
C TYR A 94 4.00 2.23 2.92
N GLU A 95 3.38 1.36 3.70
CA GLU A 95 3.00 0.00 3.28
C GLU A 95 2.03 0.02 2.10
N ARG A 96 0.99 0.85 2.16
CA ARG A 96 0.02 1.00 1.07
C ARG A 96 0.70 1.37 -0.23
N ALA A 97 1.53 2.41 -0.22
CA ALA A 97 2.23 2.90 -1.39
C ALA A 97 3.29 1.90 -1.90
N LEU A 98 3.99 1.23 -0.98
CA LEU A 98 5.03 0.28 -1.34
C LEU A 98 4.46 -0.93 -2.10
N TYR A 99 3.41 -1.58 -1.59
CA TYR A 99 2.80 -2.74 -2.27
C TYR A 99 2.00 -2.34 -3.51
N ASN A 100 1.21 -1.28 -3.43
CA ASN A 100 0.17 -1.03 -4.43
C ASN A 100 0.56 -0.01 -5.49
N HIS A 101 1.68 0.69 -5.31
CA HIS A 101 2.25 1.57 -6.31
C HIS A 101 3.67 1.16 -6.70
N ILE A 102 4.62 1.18 -5.75
CA ILE A 102 6.04 0.96 -6.07
C ILE A 102 6.24 -0.46 -6.64
N LEU A 103 5.78 -1.50 -5.95
CA LEU A 103 5.87 -2.87 -6.45
C LEU A 103 5.08 -3.05 -7.75
N ALA A 104 3.91 -2.41 -7.88
CA ALA A 104 3.08 -2.46 -9.07
C ALA A 104 3.69 -1.73 -10.28
N SER A 105 4.68 -0.86 -10.08
CA SER A 105 5.31 -0.06 -11.13
C SER A 105 6.44 -0.79 -11.87
N GLN A 106 6.86 -1.97 -11.43
CA GLN A 106 7.91 -2.75 -12.06
C GLN A 106 7.35 -3.95 -12.82
N ASN A 107 7.83 -4.16 -14.05
CA ASN A 107 7.61 -5.40 -14.77
C ASN A 107 8.54 -6.49 -14.20
N PRO A 108 8.02 -7.60 -13.67
CA PRO A 108 8.84 -8.65 -13.07
C PRO A 108 9.68 -9.43 -14.10
N ASP A 109 9.29 -9.41 -15.39
CA ASP A 109 9.96 -10.20 -16.43
C ASP A 109 11.27 -9.57 -16.91
N ASP A 110 11.35 -8.25 -16.97
CA ASP A 110 12.51 -7.52 -17.54
C ASP A 110 13.03 -6.39 -16.64
N GLY A 111 12.34 -6.09 -15.54
CA GLY A 111 12.72 -5.04 -14.59
C GLY A 111 12.41 -3.62 -15.05
N MET A 112 11.74 -3.43 -16.19
CA MET A 112 11.32 -2.11 -16.67
C MET A 112 10.27 -1.50 -15.75
N VAL A 113 10.17 -0.16 -15.74
CA VAL A 113 9.37 0.58 -14.76
C VAL A 113 8.39 1.53 -15.43
N CYS A 114 7.27 1.79 -14.74
CA CYS A 114 6.26 2.74 -15.17
C CYS A 114 6.65 4.18 -14.81
N TYR A 115 6.32 5.12 -15.71
CA TYR A 115 6.25 6.55 -15.35
C TYR A 115 5.05 6.80 -14.43
N SER A 116 3.86 6.47 -14.92
CA SER A 116 2.60 6.51 -14.16
C SER A 116 2.03 5.11 -14.01
N VAL A 117 1.35 4.85 -12.91
CA VAL A 117 0.60 3.62 -12.67
C VAL A 117 -0.88 3.93 -12.81
N PRO A 118 -1.49 3.65 -13.96
CA PRO A 118 -2.84 4.09 -14.29
C PRO A 118 -3.89 3.48 -13.37
N LEU A 119 -4.91 4.29 -13.03
CA LEU A 119 -6.01 3.89 -12.17
C LEU A 119 -7.38 4.00 -12.84
N GLU A 120 -7.46 4.55 -14.06
CA GLU A 120 -8.66 4.51 -14.89
C GLU A 120 -8.92 3.08 -15.36
N SER A 121 -10.14 2.60 -15.20
CA SER A 121 -10.52 1.25 -15.62
C SER A 121 -10.44 1.10 -17.14
N GLY A 122 -9.94 -0.05 -17.60
CA GLY A 122 -9.70 -0.30 -19.03
C GLY A 122 -8.36 0.21 -19.56
N THR A 123 -7.51 0.79 -18.69
CA THR A 123 -6.14 1.18 -19.05
C THR A 123 -5.15 0.07 -18.68
N LYS A 124 -3.92 0.14 -19.18
CA LYS A 124 -2.83 -0.78 -18.89
C LYS A 124 -1.58 -0.04 -18.44
N LYS A 125 -0.70 -0.72 -17.72
CA LYS A 125 0.61 -0.19 -17.34
C LYS A 125 1.51 -0.12 -18.57
N GLU A 126 2.15 1.04 -18.77
CA GLU A 126 3.17 1.25 -19.80
C GLU A 126 4.54 1.30 -19.16
N PHE A 127 5.45 0.44 -19.60
CA PHE A 127 6.79 0.30 -19.03
C PHE A 127 7.82 1.02 -19.88
N SER A 128 8.92 1.41 -19.24
CA SER A 128 10.09 1.96 -19.91
C SER A 128 10.69 0.94 -20.91
N THR A 129 11.42 1.45 -21.88
CA THR A 129 12.24 0.63 -22.77
C THR A 129 13.66 0.55 -22.24
N ARG A 130 14.41 -0.45 -22.68
CA ARG A 130 15.78 -0.69 -22.22
C ARG A 130 16.75 0.44 -22.57
N PHE A 131 16.59 1.09 -23.72
CA PHE A 131 17.59 2.03 -24.27
C PHE A 131 17.04 3.42 -24.60
N ASP A 132 15.72 3.59 -24.70
CA ASP A 132 15.10 4.82 -25.22
C ASP A 132 14.26 5.58 -24.17
N SER A 133 14.24 5.13 -22.93
CA SER A 133 13.50 5.78 -21.85
C SER A 133 14.46 6.44 -20.87
N PHE A 134 14.48 7.79 -20.86
CA PHE A 134 15.35 8.60 -20.00
C PHE A 134 14.50 9.50 -19.08
N TRP A 135 13.44 8.94 -18.51
CA TRP A 135 12.57 9.66 -17.58
C TRP A 135 13.15 9.67 -16.17
N CYS A 136 12.72 10.65 -15.35
CA CYS A 136 13.03 10.66 -13.93
C CYS A 136 12.60 9.36 -13.22
N CYS A 137 11.48 8.76 -13.63
CA CYS A 137 10.93 7.55 -13.02
C CYS A 137 11.76 6.28 -13.32
N VAL A 138 12.61 6.28 -14.35
CA VAL A 138 13.60 5.21 -14.55
C VAL A 138 14.65 5.24 -13.45
N ALA A 139 15.17 6.42 -13.11
CA ALA A 139 16.14 6.58 -12.04
C ALA A 139 15.54 6.26 -10.66
N SER A 140 14.37 6.82 -10.32
CA SER A 140 13.69 6.49 -9.05
C SER A 140 13.24 5.02 -8.99
N GLY A 141 12.92 4.41 -10.13
CA GLY A 141 12.57 2.99 -10.23
C GLY A 141 13.73 2.08 -9.81
N ILE A 142 14.95 2.39 -10.26
CA ILE A 142 16.17 1.66 -9.83
C ILE A 142 16.34 1.77 -8.31
N GLU A 143 16.20 2.97 -7.74
CA GLU A 143 16.31 3.17 -6.29
C GLU A 143 15.19 2.50 -5.50
N ASN A 144 13.94 2.54 -5.99
CA ASN A 144 12.78 1.96 -5.33
C ASN A 144 13.00 0.49 -5.00
N HIS A 145 13.45 -0.28 -5.97
CA HIS A 145 13.49 -1.73 -5.88
C HIS A 145 14.69 -2.28 -5.09
N VAL A 146 15.66 -1.44 -4.76
CA VAL A 146 16.77 -1.81 -3.85
C VAL A 146 16.50 -1.37 -2.40
N LYS A 147 15.41 -0.67 -2.12
CA LYS A 147 15.12 -0.05 -0.81
C LYS A 147 13.94 -0.68 -0.05
N TYR A 148 13.40 -1.81 -0.48
CA TYR A 148 12.25 -2.42 0.18
C TYR A 148 12.44 -2.67 1.68
N ALA A 149 13.66 -3.02 2.10
CA ALA A 149 13.97 -3.29 3.49
C ALA A 149 14.29 -2.03 4.33
N GLU A 150 14.40 -0.85 3.70
CA GLU A 150 14.93 0.36 4.37
C GLU A 150 14.09 0.82 5.56
N SER A 151 12.77 0.63 5.52
CA SER A 151 11.84 1.11 6.56
C SER A 151 11.21 -0.02 7.38
N VAL A 152 11.75 -1.25 7.31
CA VAL A 152 11.27 -2.38 8.11
C VAL A 152 11.58 -2.16 9.58
N PHE A 153 12.79 -1.69 9.89
CA PHE A 153 13.26 -1.49 11.26
C PHE A 153 13.68 -0.05 11.51
N PHE A 154 13.35 0.45 12.70
CA PHE A 154 13.90 1.69 13.24
C PHE A 154 14.31 1.47 14.68
N GLN A 155 15.46 2.06 15.06
CA GLN A 155 15.90 2.07 16.44
C GLN A 155 15.17 3.18 17.20
N SER A 156 14.62 2.87 18.37
CA SER A 156 14.10 3.87 19.29
C SER A 156 15.25 4.55 20.04
N THR A 157 15.21 5.87 20.10
CA THR A 157 16.15 6.68 20.88
C THR A 157 15.66 6.92 22.32
N GLN A 158 14.39 6.58 22.61
CA GLN A 158 13.76 6.84 23.90
C GLN A 158 13.97 5.72 24.91
N ASP A 159 13.92 4.46 24.47
CA ASP A 159 13.97 3.28 25.33
C ASP A 159 14.92 2.18 24.82
N ASP A 160 15.82 2.55 23.90
CA ASP A 160 16.79 1.64 23.29
C ASP A 160 16.15 0.41 22.64
N GLY A 161 14.90 0.57 22.20
CA GLY A 161 14.06 -0.46 21.58
C GLY A 161 14.18 -0.52 20.07
N LEU A 162 13.40 -1.42 19.48
CA LEU A 162 13.33 -1.65 18.05
C LEU A 162 11.89 -1.55 17.56
N PHE A 163 11.63 -0.66 16.59
CA PHE A 163 10.39 -0.64 15.84
C PHE A 163 10.43 -1.66 14.69
N ILE A 164 9.34 -2.41 14.53
CA ILE A 164 9.09 -3.32 13.42
C ILE A 164 7.87 -2.79 12.67
N ASN A 165 8.10 -2.21 11.50
CA ASN A 165 7.10 -1.42 10.77
C ASN A 165 6.45 -2.16 9.61
N LEU A 166 7.25 -2.94 8.86
CA LEU A 166 6.80 -3.66 7.68
C LEU A 166 7.09 -5.15 7.84
N PHE A 167 6.20 -5.98 7.35
CA PHE A 167 6.33 -7.43 7.44
C PHE A 167 6.91 -7.99 6.13
N ILE A 168 8.18 -7.61 5.85
CA ILE A 168 8.92 -8.00 4.66
C ILE A 168 10.07 -8.93 5.09
N PRO A 169 10.29 -10.08 4.41
CA PRO A 169 11.38 -10.99 4.75
C PRO A 169 12.73 -10.26 4.69
N THR A 170 13.41 -10.15 5.83
CA THR A 170 14.65 -9.39 5.93
C THR A 170 15.46 -9.74 7.16
N SER A 171 16.69 -9.25 7.23
CA SER A 171 17.52 -9.35 8.43
C SER A 171 18.22 -8.03 8.73
N LEU A 172 18.24 -7.67 10.01
CA LEU A 172 18.92 -6.51 10.56
C LEU A 172 20.19 -6.97 11.27
N ASN A 173 21.35 -6.44 10.86
CA ASN A 173 22.59 -6.48 11.66
C ASN A 173 22.60 -5.27 12.60
N TRP A 174 22.07 -5.43 13.80
CA TRP A 174 22.03 -4.38 14.81
C TRP A 174 23.38 -4.30 15.54
N ARG A 175 24.26 -3.46 15.01
CA ARG A 175 25.68 -3.40 15.42
C ARG A 175 25.84 -2.99 16.87
N GLU A 176 25.07 -2.02 17.35
CA GLU A 176 25.11 -1.51 18.73
C GLU A 176 24.76 -2.60 19.75
N LYS A 177 23.82 -3.47 19.39
CA LYS A 177 23.41 -4.62 20.21
C LYS A 177 24.23 -5.87 19.93
N ARG A 178 25.13 -5.87 18.91
CA ARG A 178 25.82 -7.08 18.45
C ARG A 178 24.87 -8.25 18.24
N MET A 179 23.73 -7.95 17.65
CA MET A 179 22.62 -8.86 17.46
C MET A 179 22.19 -8.84 15.99
N LYS A 180 21.74 -9.99 15.50
CA LYS A 180 21.04 -10.06 14.23
C LYS A 180 19.57 -10.39 14.50
N VAL A 181 18.67 -9.61 13.94
CA VAL A 181 17.22 -9.85 13.97
C VAL A 181 16.80 -10.33 12.61
N LYS A 182 16.12 -11.47 12.53
CA LYS A 182 15.55 -12.00 11.29
C LYS A 182 14.04 -11.93 11.34
N LEU A 183 13.46 -11.49 10.25
CA LEU A 183 12.03 -11.53 9.98
C LEU A 183 11.79 -12.46 8.80
N GLU A 184 11.11 -13.57 9.03
CA GLU A 184 10.82 -14.61 8.06
C GLU A 184 9.30 -14.68 7.87
N THR A 185 8.84 -14.55 6.62
CA THR A 185 7.42 -14.51 6.29
C THR A 185 7.22 -14.70 4.80
N GLN A 186 6.02 -15.12 4.41
CA GLN A 186 5.51 -15.04 3.04
C GLN A 186 4.44 -13.94 2.90
N PHE A 187 4.37 -13.03 3.86
CA PHE A 187 3.45 -11.90 3.82
C PHE A 187 3.64 -11.06 2.55
N PRO A 188 2.59 -10.65 1.86
CA PRO A 188 1.17 -10.69 2.21
C PRO A 188 0.41 -11.92 1.67
N THR A 189 1.06 -12.98 1.22
CA THR A 189 0.39 -14.21 0.78
C THR A 189 0.06 -15.16 1.93
N ASP A 190 0.75 -15.02 3.05
CA ASP A 190 0.48 -15.68 4.32
C ASP A 190 0.32 -14.60 5.42
N HIS A 191 -0.42 -14.92 6.46
CA HIS A 191 -0.70 -14.03 7.59
C HIS A 191 0.32 -14.17 8.74
N GLN A 192 1.27 -15.09 8.65
CA GLN A 192 2.22 -15.40 9.71
C GLN A 192 3.57 -14.71 9.50
N VAL A 193 4.11 -14.13 10.58
CA VAL A 193 5.42 -13.48 10.62
C VAL A 193 6.22 -14.07 11.76
N ARG A 194 7.41 -14.59 11.46
CA ARG A 194 8.34 -15.18 12.43
C ARG A 194 9.52 -14.25 12.63
N ILE A 195 9.84 -13.94 13.88
CA ILE A 195 10.93 -13.06 14.25
C ILE A 195 11.87 -13.85 15.18
N THR A 196 13.14 -13.92 14.78
CA THR A 196 14.20 -14.64 15.54
C THR A 196 15.40 -13.74 15.75
N PHE A 197 16.22 -14.08 16.76
CA PHE A 197 17.34 -13.28 17.19
C PHE A 197 18.61 -14.15 17.26
N GLU A 198 19.72 -13.65 16.73
CA GLU A 198 21.03 -14.26 16.84
C GLU A 198 21.94 -13.30 17.64
N GLY A 199 22.61 -13.80 18.65
CA GLY A 199 23.49 -13.01 19.53
C GLY A 199 23.27 -13.31 21.01
N LYS A 200 23.95 -12.56 21.87
CA LYS A 200 23.75 -12.67 23.34
C LYS A 200 22.38 -12.07 23.68
N SER A 201 21.72 -12.72 24.63
CA SER A 201 20.45 -12.26 25.18
C SER A 201 20.57 -10.85 25.75
N GLN A 202 19.65 -9.97 25.41
CA GLN A 202 19.59 -8.58 25.86
C GLN A 202 18.15 -8.15 26.10
N LYS A 203 17.96 -7.25 27.04
CA LYS A 203 16.64 -6.68 27.36
C LYS A 203 16.43 -5.40 26.57
N PHE A 204 15.33 -5.35 25.83
CA PHE A 204 14.86 -4.15 25.13
C PHE A 204 13.38 -4.28 24.78
N SER A 205 12.78 -3.18 24.31
CA SER A 205 11.40 -3.12 23.86
C SER A 205 11.31 -3.43 22.36
N LEU A 206 10.35 -4.26 21.95
CA LEU A 206 9.92 -4.38 20.58
C LEU A 206 8.63 -3.60 20.40
N HIS A 207 8.65 -2.57 19.56
CA HIS A 207 7.49 -1.79 19.15
C HIS A 207 7.02 -2.32 17.81
N ILE A 208 5.93 -3.07 17.79
CA ILE A 208 5.43 -3.75 16.61
C ILE A 208 4.23 -2.98 16.09
N ARG A 209 4.26 -2.62 14.79
CA ARG A 209 3.13 -1.94 14.18
C ARG A 209 1.90 -2.83 14.19
N TYR A 210 0.78 -2.24 14.56
CA TYR A 210 -0.55 -2.81 14.43
C TYR A 210 -1.22 -2.13 13.23
N PRO A 211 -1.18 -2.74 12.03
CA PRO A 211 -1.71 -2.12 10.81
C PRO A 211 -3.17 -1.72 10.94
N ARG A 212 -3.55 -0.61 10.32
CA ARG A 212 -4.95 -0.13 10.36
C ARG A 212 -5.95 -1.13 9.79
N TRP A 213 -5.55 -1.91 8.80
CA TRP A 213 -6.39 -2.94 8.18
C TRP A 213 -6.55 -4.21 9.02
N ALA A 214 -5.74 -4.43 10.05
CA ALA A 214 -5.75 -5.66 10.86
C ALA A 214 -6.87 -5.65 11.92
N THR A 215 -8.12 -5.55 11.49
CA THR A 215 -9.29 -5.37 12.37
C THR A 215 -9.70 -6.66 13.08
N GLN A 216 -9.24 -7.83 12.62
CA GLN A 216 -9.50 -9.13 13.25
C GLN A 216 -8.60 -9.44 14.45
N GLY A 217 -7.70 -8.51 14.80
CA GLY A 217 -6.75 -8.69 15.89
C GLY A 217 -5.42 -9.29 15.43
N ILE A 218 -4.40 -9.11 16.26
CA ILE A 218 -3.09 -9.73 16.09
C ILE A 218 -2.88 -10.70 17.25
N LYS A 219 -2.43 -11.93 16.97
CA LYS A 219 -1.97 -12.86 17.98
C LYS A 219 -0.44 -12.86 18.01
N ALA A 220 0.13 -12.85 19.19
CA ALA A 220 1.56 -12.93 19.39
C ALA A 220 1.91 -14.15 20.27
N THR A 221 2.85 -14.96 19.81
CA THR A 221 3.32 -16.15 20.53
C THR A 221 4.83 -16.06 20.72
N LEU A 222 5.30 -16.03 21.94
CA LEU A 222 6.71 -15.99 22.32
C LEU A 222 7.14 -17.34 22.89
N ASN A 223 8.04 -18.02 22.23
CA ASN A 223 8.52 -19.35 22.61
C ASN A 223 7.37 -20.34 22.92
N GLY A 224 6.36 -20.38 22.04
CA GLY A 224 5.18 -21.23 22.18
C GLY A 224 4.15 -20.77 23.23
N LYS A 225 4.34 -19.60 23.87
CA LYS A 225 3.40 -19.04 24.85
C LYS A 225 2.74 -17.78 24.29
N GLU A 226 1.42 -17.74 24.32
CA GLU A 226 0.66 -16.57 23.91
C GLU A 226 1.01 -15.33 24.75
N LYS A 227 1.09 -14.19 24.09
CA LYS A 227 1.32 -12.87 24.70
C LYS A 227 0.12 -11.97 24.43
N THR A 228 -0.25 -11.19 25.43
CA THR A 228 -1.29 -10.19 25.30
C THR A 228 -0.84 -9.07 24.37
N VAL A 229 -1.59 -8.82 23.31
CA VAL A 229 -1.43 -7.68 22.41
C VAL A 229 -2.39 -6.58 22.90
N THR A 230 -1.83 -5.47 23.36
CA THR A 230 -2.60 -4.35 23.93
C THR A 230 -2.86 -3.21 22.95
N GLY A 231 -2.40 -3.34 21.70
CA GLY A 231 -2.61 -2.35 20.64
C GLY A 231 -3.99 -2.41 19.99
N THR A 232 -4.30 -1.39 19.22
CA THR A 232 -5.48 -1.32 18.34
C THR A 232 -5.04 -1.06 16.91
N PRO A 233 -5.88 -1.38 15.89
CA PRO A 233 -5.55 -1.07 14.50
C PRO A 233 -5.13 0.40 14.30
N GLY A 234 -4.04 0.63 13.57
CA GLY A 234 -3.45 1.96 13.36
C GLY A 234 -2.60 2.46 14.53
N SER A 235 -2.06 1.58 15.36
CA SER A 235 -1.19 1.91 16.50
C SER A 235 0.10 1.07 16.51
N TYR A 236 0.82 1.12 17.62
CA TYR A 236 1.89 0.19 17.99
C TYR A 236 1.52 -0.52 19.27
N PHE A 237 1.91 -1.80 19.39
CA PHE A 237 1.97 -2.49 20.67
C PHE A 237 3.42 -2.81 21.02
N THR A 238 3.71 -2.85 22.31
CA THR A 238 5.06 -3.05 22.81
C THR A 238 5.18 -4.37 23.57
N LEU A 239 6.16 -5.16 23.21
CA LEU A 239 6.57 -6.35 23.93
C LEU A 239 7.91 -6.10 24.59
N ASN A 240 7.92 -6.04 25.93
CA ASN A 240 9.13 -5.95 26.70
C ASN A 240 9.63 -7.36 27.01
N GLY A 241 10.91 -7.62 26.74
CA GLY A 241 11.45 -8.95 26.90
C GLY A 241 12.96 -9.00 26.90
N GLU A 242 13.45 -10.20 27.11
CA GLU A 242 14.86 -10.57 26.92
C GLU A 242 14.93 -11.37 25.60
N TRP A 243 15.67 -10.83 24.63
CA TRP A 243 15.73 -11.30 23.26
C TRP A 243 17.12 -11.85 22.94
N GLY A 244 17.19 -13.04 22.42
CA GLY A 244 18.46 -13.70 22.12
C GLY A 244 18.27 -14.99 21.33
N LYS A 245 19.34 -15.78 21.19
CA LYS A 245 19.43 -16.96 20.33
C LYS A 245 18.25 -17.95 20.44
N ASP A 246 17.70 -18.12 21.64
CA ASP A 246 16.62 -19.09 21.88
C ASP A 246 15.24 -18.43 21.95
N THR A 247 15.14 -17.23 21.37
CA THR A 247 13.88 -16.46 21.35
C THR A 247 13.26 -16.48 19.98
N GLU A 248 12.01 -16.93 19.93
CA GLU A 248 11.16 -16.91 18.74
C GLU A 248 9.85 -16.19 19.05
N LEU A 249 9.56 -15.17 18.27
CA LEU A 249 8.27 -14.49 18.31
C LEU A 249 7.53 -14.76 17.00
N ILE A 250 6.33 -15.29 17.11
CA ILE A 250 5.42 -15.50 15.97
C ILE A 250 4.26 -14.54 16.12
N LEU A 251 4.00 -13.78 15.05
CA LEU A 251 2.83 -12.94 14.91
C LEU A 251 1.90 -13.61 13.91
N ASP A 252 0.62 -13.65 14.23
CA ASP A 252 -0.46 -14.03 13.35
C ASP A 252 -1.34 -12.80 13.11
N ILE A 253 -1.40 -12.32 11.86
CA ILE A 253 -2.04 -11.07 11.44
C ILE A 253 -3.12 -11.38 10.41
N PRO A 254 -4.31 -11.83 10.83
CA PRO A 254 -5.38 -12.21 9.92
C PRO A 254 -5.76 -11.07 8.98
N MET A 255 -5.92 -11.39 7.71
CA MET A 255 -6.33 -10.45 6.67
C MET A 255 -7.78 -10.70 6.28
N GLU A 256 -8.49 -9.62 5.97
CA GLU A 256 -9.86 -9.66 5.47
C GLU A 256 -10.02 -8.74 4.26
N ILE A 257 -11.11 -8.93 3.52
CA ILE A 257 -11.50 -8.05 2.43
C ILE A 257 -12.18 -6.82 3.02
N TYR A 258 -11.77 -5.64 2.55
CA TYR A 258 -12.46 -4.37 2.83
C TYR A 258 -12.41 -3.44 1.63
N THR A 259 -13.20 -2.39 1.66
CA THR A 259 -13.27 -1.40 0.59
C THR A 259 -12.85 -0.02 1.09
N VAL A 260 -12.28 0.76 0.18
CA VAL A 260 -11.94 2.18 0.41
C VAL A 260 -12.58 2.99 -0.70
N SER A 261 -13.58 3.80 -0.35
CA SER A 261 -14.29 4.67 -1.29
C SER A 261 -13.48 5.92 -1.61
N MET A 262 -13.77 6.52 -2.76
CA MET A 262 -13.28 7.86 -3.07
C MET A 262 -13.93 8.91 -2.16
N PRO A 263 -13.20 9.97 -1.78
CA PRO A 263 -13.72 10.98 -0.86
C PRO A 263 -14.91 11.75 -1.44
N ASP A 264 -14.93 11.95 -2.76
CA ASP A 264 -15.96 12.68 -3.51
C ASP A 264 -16.96 11.77 -4.27
N ASN A 265 -16.80 10.45 -4.17
CA ASN A 265 -17.75 9.49 -4.71
C ASN A 265 -17.78 8.21 -3.86
N PRO A 266 -18.69 8.09 -2.87
CA PRO A 266 -18.76 6.94 -1.99
C PRO A 266 -19.11 5.63 -2.73
N ASN A 267 -19.69 5.72 -3.93
CA ASN A 267 -20.04 4.57 -4.76
C ASN A 267 -18.89 4.08 -5.66
N ARG A 268 -17.74 4.77 -5.67
CA ARG A 268 -16.53 4.32 -6.37
C ARG A 268 -15.48 3.92 -5.37
N MET A 269 -15.05 2.68 -5.40
CA MET A 269 -14.18 2.11 -4.37
C MET A 269 -13.11 1.18 -4.90
N GLY A 270 -11.95 1.16 -4.24
CA GLY A 270 -10.94 0.10 -4.36
C GLY A 270 -11.21 -1.02 -3.36
N ILE A 271 -10.83 -2.23 -3.71
CA ILE A 271 -10.99 -3.46 -2.92
C ILE A 271 -9.63 -3.89 -2.39
N PHE A 272 -9.53 -4.18 -1.11
CA PHE A 272 -8.31 -4.62 -0.47
C PHE A 272 -8.46 -5.99 0.19
N TYR A 273 -7.37 -6.71 0.26
CA TYR A 273 -7.18 -7.86 1.15
C TYR A 273 -5.94 -7.61 2.01
N GLY A 274 -6.13 -7.34 3.30
CA GLY A 274 -5.05 -6.84 4.15
C GLY A 274 -4.40 -5.58 3.55
N PRO A 275 -3.06 -5.54 3.34
CA PRO A 275 -2.39 -4.37 2.75
C PRO A 275 -2.50 -4.29 1.23
N VAL A 276 -3.03 -5.34 0.56
CA VAL A 276 -2.94 -5.51 -0.88
C VAL A 276 -4.20 -5.01 -1.58
N LEU A 277 -4.04 -4.08 -2.51
CA LEU A 277 -5.07 -3.64 -3.44
C LEU A 277 -5.33 -4.75 -4.47
N LEU A 278 -6.58 -5.17 -4.56
CA LEU A 278 -7.04 -6.12 -5.55
C LEU A 278 -7.54 -5.39 -6.80
N ALA A 279 -7.23 -5.94 -7.96
CA ALA A 279 -7.70 -5.41 -9.24
C ALA A 279 -8.17 -6.55 -10.15
N ALA A 280 -9.00 -6.22 -11.12
CA ALA A 280 -9.46 -7.16 -12.12
C ALA A 280 -8.59 -7.07 -13.37
N PRO A 281 -8.03 -8.18 -13.87
CA PRO A 281 -7.45 -8.25 -15.21
C PRO A 281 -8.59 -8.23 -16.25
N LEU A 282 -8.45 -7.39 -17.28
CA LEU A 282 -9.49 -7.17 -18.30
C LEU A 282 -9.03 -7.57 -19.73
N GLY A 283 -7.91 -8.28 -19.84
CA GLY A 283 -7.37 -8.72 -21.13
C GLY A 283 -6.69 -7.59 -21.91
N THR A 284 -6.46 -7.82 -23.21
CA THR A 284 -5.71 -6.92 -24.08
C THR A 284 -6.57 -6.17 -25.09
N GLU A 285 -7.76 -6.68 -25.36
CA GLU A 285 -8.69 -6.15 -26.36
C GLU A 285 -9.27 -4.78 -25.93
N ASP A 286 -9.73 -4.01 -26.88
CA ASP A 286 -10.41 -2.75 -26.58
C ASP A 286 -11.78 -3.02 -25.94
N LEU A 287 -12.03 -2.31 -24.84
CA LEU A 287 -13.24 -2.49 -24.05
C LEU A 287 -14.26 -1.42 -24.36
N GLN A 288 -15.49 -1.86 -24.45
CA GLN A 288 -16.63 -0.95 -24.50
C GLN A 288 -17.01 -0.53 -23.06
N ALA A 289 -17.68 0.60 -22.92
CA ALA A 289 -18.05 1.14 -21.61
C ALA A 289 -18.88 0.16 -20.75
N TYR A 290 -19.70 -0.69 -21.37
CA TYR A 290 -20.51 -1.70 -20.66
C TYR A 290 -19.71 -2.94 -20.22
N GLU A 291 -18.49 -3.11 -20.74
CA GLU A 291 -17.59 -4.20 -20.36
C GLU A 291 -16.74 -3.84 -19.14
N ILE A 292 -16.74 -2.57 -18.73
CA ILE A 292 -16.11 -2.13 -17.49
C ILE A 292 -16.92 -2.70 -16.29
N PRO A 293 -16.33 -3.53 -15.44
CA PRO A 293 -17.06 -4.20 -14.38
C PRO A 293 -17.54 -3.24 -13.29
N CYS A 294 -18.82 -3.35 -12.95
CA CYS A 294 -19.46 -2.62 -11.86
C CYS A 294 -20.20 -3.61 -10.95
N PHE A 295 -20.57 -3.17 -9.76
CA PHE A 295 -21.44 -3.93 -8.87
C PHE A 295 -22.86 -3.37 -8.94
N ALA A 296 -23.83 -4.22 -9.27
CA ALA A 296 -25.26 -3.90 -9.20
C ALA A 296 -25.85 -4.64 -7.96
N SER A 297 -26.01 -3.92 -6.87
CA SER A 297 -26.45 -4.52 -5.60
C SER A 297 -27.10 -3.48 -4.70
N ASP A 298 -28.24 -3.86 -4.13
CA ASP A 298 -28.92 -3.08 -3.09
C ASP A 298 -28.36 -3.35 -1.68
N ALA A 299 -27.44 -4.30 -1.52
CA ALA A 299 -26.71 -4.51 -0.27
C ALA A 299 -25.84 -3.30 0.08
N GLU A 300 -25.68 -3.00 1.36
CA GLU A 300 -24.83 -1.92 1.84
C GLU A 300 -23.37 -2.10 1.38
N SER A 301 -22.87 -3.32 1.45
CA SER A 301 -21.49 -3.67 1.09
C SER A 301 -21.43 -4.63 -0.10
N ILE A 302 -20.42 -4.46 -0.97
CA ILE A 302 -20.12 -5.37 -2.08
C ILE A 302 -19.32 -6.61 -1.65
N ILE A 303 -18.88 -6.69 -0.41
CA ILE A 303 -17.99 -7.77 0.09
C ILE A 303 -18.64 -9.14 -0.08
N SER A 304 -19.96 -9.24 0.10
CA SER A 304 -20.71 -10.49 -0.09
C SER A 304 -20.65 -11.05 -1.53
N ALA A 305 -20.40 -10.18 -2.51
CA ALA A 305 -20.23 -10.57 -3.90
C ALA A 305 -18.81 -11.09 -4.25
N ILE A 306 -17.89 -11.07 -3.28
CA ILE A 306 -16.49 -11.46 -3.46
C ILE A 306 -16.22 -12.75 -2.72
N GLN A 307 -15.67 -13.75 -3.41
CA GLN A 307 -15.40 -15.07 -2.86
C GLN A 307 -13.92 -15.45 -3.04
N PRO A 308 -13.27 -16.06 -2.05
CA PRO A 308 -11.90 -16.54 -2.20
C PRO A 308 -11.84 -17.71 -3.18
N VAL A 309 -10.76 -17.80 -3.95
CA VAL A 309 -10.49 -18.95 -4.83
C VAL A 309 -9.78 -20.03 -4.01
N PRO A 310 -10.38 -21.22 -3.82
CA PRO A 310 -9.78 -22.28 -3.03
C PRO A 310 -8.35 -22.63 -3.48
N GLY A 311 -7.42 -22.71 -2.52
CA GLY A 311 -6.03 -23.10 -2.77
C GLY A 311 -5.17 -22.03 -3.47
N LYS A 312 -5.68 -20.81 -3.69
CA LYS A 312 -4.91 -19.71 -4.27
C LYS A 312 -4.90 -18.52 -3.30
N PRO A 313 -3.80 -18.31 -2.55
CA PRO A 313 -3.69 -17.18 -1.65
C PRO A 313 -3.88 -15.85 -2.40
N SER A 314 -4.57 -14.89 -1.78
CA SER A 314 -4.82 -13.55 -2.31
C SER A 314 -5.50 -13.49 -3.69
N ALA A 315 -6.17 -14.58 -4.11
CA ALA A 315 -6.96 -14.64 -5.34
C ALA A 315 -8.45 -14.79 -5.00
N PHE A 316 -9.29 -14.00 -5.68
CA PHE A 316 -10.72 -13.96 -5.44
C PHE A 316 -11.49 -13.93 -6.76
N THR A 317 -12.78 -14.20 -6.69
CA THR A 317 -13.73 -13.92 -7.77
C THR A 317 -14.81 -12.97 -7.26
N ALA A 318 -15.27 -12.08 -8.13
CA ALA A 318 -16.36 -11.16 -7.84
C ALA A 318 -17.52 -11.36 -8.80
N SER A 319 -18.75 -11.30 -8.30
CA SER A 319 -19.95 -11.23 -9.14
C SER A 319 -20.23 -9.79 -9.51
N THR A 320 -20.06 -9.45 -10.78
CA THR A 320 -20.20 -8.10 -11.33
C THR A 320 -21.19 -8.06 -12.50
N THR A 321 -21.49 -6.87 -12.99
CA THR A 321 -22.37 -6.67 -14.15
C THR A 321 -21.80 -7.25 -15.44
N ALA A 322 -20.49 -7.16 -15.63
CA ALA A 322 -19.82 -7.65 -16.84
C ALA A 322 -19.48 -9.15 -16.76
N ASN A 323 -19.27 -9.69 -15.55
CA ASN A 323 -18.85 -11.08 -15.36
C ASN A 323 -19.24 -11.58 -13.96
N ALA A 324 -19.98 -12.69 -13.89
CA ALA A 324 -20.37 -13.33 -12.64
C ALA A 324 -19.20 -13.98 -11.88
N GLN A 325 -18.06 -14.18 -12.53
CA GLN A 325 -16.85 -14.82 -11.99
C GLN A 325 -15.60 -13.97 -12.33
N LEU A 326 -15.71 -12.64 -12.21
CA LEU A 326 -14.60 -11.73 -12.48
C LEU A 326 -13.43 -12.05 -11.55
N PRO A 327 -12.25 -12.39 -12.08
CA PRO A 327 -11.09 -12.62 -11.24
C PRO A 327 -10.62 -11.32 -10.59
N LEU A 328 -10.29 -11.38 -9.30
CA LEU A 328 -9.60 -10.33 -8.57
C LEU A 328 -8.28 -10.89 -8.05
N MET A 329 -7.21 -10.15 -8.27
CA MET A 329 -5.87 -10.53 -7.87
C MET A 329 -5.05 -9.30 -7.46
N PRO A 330 -3.90 -9.46 -6.79
CA PRO A 330 -3.06 -8.34 -6.42
C PRO A 330 -2.72 -7.44 -7.60
N PHE A 331 -2.95 -6.14 -7.45
CA PHE A 331 -2.72 -5.17 -8.52
C PHE A 331 -1.26 -5.16 -9.01
N TYR A 332 -0.32 -5.41 -8.11
CA TYR A 332 1.10 -5.53 -8.47
C TYR A 332 1.41 -6.74 -9.38
N ALA A 333 0.52 -7.71 -9.47
CA ALA A 333 0.71 -8.89 -10.31
C ALA A 333 0.05 -8.78 -11.70
N ILE A 334 -0.65 -7.67 -12.00
CA ILE A 334 -1.28 -7.46 -13.30
C ILE A 334 -0.33 -6.66 -14.20
N HIS A 335 0.17 -7.30 -15.26
CA HIS A 335 1.07 -6.70 -16.24
C HIS A 335 0.65 -7.07 -17.66
N GLY A 336 1.00 -6.23 -18.66
CA GLY A 336 0.77 -6.52 -20.08
C GLY A 336 -0.70 -6.53 -20.52
N GLN A 337 -1.64 -6.21 -19.67
CA GLN A 337 -3.07 -6.22 -19.95
C GLN A 337 -3.78 -5.06 -19.26
N LYS A 338 -4.98 -4.76 -19.73
CA LYS A 338 -5.88 -3.77 -19.13
C LYS A 338 -6.37 -4.24 -17.75
N HIS A 339 -6.77 -3.31 -16.92
CA HIS A 339 -7.23 -3.61 -15.56
C HIS A 339 -8.32 -2.65 -15.08
N ALA A 340 -9.03 -3.07 -14.03
CA ALA A 340 -9.87 -2.20 -13.21
C ALA A 340 -9.37 -2.25 -11.76
N VAL A 341 -9.11 -1.08 -11.19
CA VAL A 341 -8.68 -0.87 -9.80
C VAL A 341 -9.82 -0.33 -8.95
N TYR A 342 -10.57 0.59 -9.52
CA TYR A 342 -11.78 1.14 -8.93
C TYR A 342 -13.02 0.49 -9.53
N PHE A 343 -13.99 0.23 -8.69
CA PHE A 343 -15.27 -0.36 -9.07
C PHE A 343 -16.40 0.57 -8.63
N ASP A 344 -17.32 0.84 -9.56
CA ASP A 344 -18.55 1.55 -9.24
C ASP A 344 -19.61 0.60 -8.69
N LYS A 345 -20.37 1.07 -7.73
CA LYS A 345 -21.54 0.40 -7.18
C LYS A 345 -22.80 1.16 -7.55
N PHE A 346 -23.78 0.45 -8.07
CA PHE A 346 -25.11 0.94 -8.36
C PHE A 346 -26.15 0.13 -7.60
N SER A 347 -27.27 0.72 -7.25
CA SER A 347 -28.46 -0.07 -6.91
C SER A 347 -28.96 -0.85 -8.13
N THR A 348 -29.75 -1.87 -7.92
CA THR A 348 -30.35 -2.66 -9.02
C THR A 348 -31.16 -1.78 -9.96
N GLN A 349 -31.89 -0.80 -9.42
CA GLN A 349 -32.68 0.14 -10.20
C GLN A 349 -31.82 1.09 -11.05
N GLU A 350 -30.76 1.67 -10.45
CA GLU A 350 -29.81 2.55 -11.15
C GLU A 350 -29.11 1.81 -12.28
N TRP A 351 -28.68 0.56 -12.02
CA TRP A 351 -28.02 -0.24 -13.05
C TRP A 351 -28.94 -0.53 -14.24
N THR A 352 -30.18 -0.95 -13.98
CA THR A 352 -31.17 -1.21 -15.05
C THR A 352 -31.37 0.00 -15.97
N LYS A 353 -31.34 1.23 -15.43
CA LYS A 353 -31.41 2.45 -16.21
C LYS A 353 -30.13 2.67 -17.01
N LYS A 354 -28.98 2.57 -16.37
CA LYS A 354 -27.65 2.79 -16.98
C LYS A 354 -27.36 1.79 -18.10
N GLU A 355 -27.70 0.51 -17.89
CA GLU A 355 -27.55 -0.54 -18.90
C GLU A 355 -28.33 -0.25 -20.18
N LYS A 356 -29.55 0.29 -20.06
CA LYS A 356 -30.34 0.74 -21.21
C LYS A 356 -29.66 1.91 -21.92
N GLU A 357 -29.13 2.88 -21.18
CA GLU A 357 -28.39 4.02 -21.76
C GLU A 357 -27.16 3.54 -22.52
N LEU A 358 -26.38 2.64 -21.94
CA LEU A 358 -25.19 2.04 -22.55
C LEU A 358 -25.52 1.24 -23.82
N SER A 359 -26.62 0.50 -23.82
CA SER A 359 -27.06 -0.28 -24.97
C SER A 359 -27.52 0.59 -26.17
N LEU A 360 -27.96 1.82 -25.94
CA LEU A 360 -28.38 2.77 -26.98
C LEU A 360 -27.22 3.46 -27.68
N ILE A 361 -26.04 3.48 -27.10
CA ILE A 361 -24.82 4.09 -27.68
C ILE A 361 -24.25 3.22 -28.82
N HIS A 362 -24.69 1.97 -28.92
CA HIS A 362 -24.21 0.98 -29.91
C HIS A 362 -25.14 0.75 -31.10
N ILE A 363 -26.18 1.58 -31.29
CA ILE A 363 -27.02 1.61 -32.46
C ILE A 363 -26.68 2.85 -33.33
#